data_62195f0eb50d5063021f5f45210df9d1
#
_entry.id   62195f0eb50d5063021f5f45210df9d1
#
_cell.length_a   1.000
_cell.length_b   1.000
_cell.length_c   1.000
_cell.angle_alpha   90.00
_cell.angle_beta   90.00
_cell.angle_gamma   90.00
#
_symmetry.space_group_name_H-M   'P 1'
#
loop_
_entity.id
_entity.type
_entity.pdbx_description
1 polymer ?
#
loop_
_entity_poly.entity_id
_entity_poly.type
_entity_poly.pdbx_seq_one_letter_code
_entity_poly.pdbx_strand_id
1 'polypeptide(L)'
;MAKEGKQRDESRSVLSRLVGEAGQRPRVVLAVQDDVRRARRAIRPGVDLVELRIDQFARPDTGGVETVARALARSGRPLLATVRSAAEGGATFLDDPTRASLWEAALPHVAAIDVEIRCAAKFEQLFQEARGSGRLVVLSYHNFQRTPTFPQLEELFRRARARGADVVKLATHAAKAEHVWRLAQFTWAHRQFPVVTMAMGPLGPLSRLLLPLLGSRWVYTSVRPAHGQIALPRLLADLDFYFP
;
A
#
# COMPACT_ATOMS: atom_id res chain seq x y z
N MET A 1 21.06 10.27 22.24
CA MET A 1 21.98 9.80 21.19
C MET A 1 21.94 8.27 20.97
N ALA A 2 22.24 7.41 21.98
CA ALA A 2 22.22 5.94 21.79
C ALA A 2 20.81 5.35 21.50
N LYS A 3 19.74 5.86 22.11
CA LYS A 3 18.34 5.44 21.85
C LYS A 3 17.86 5.85 20.46
N GLU A 4 18.22 7.04 19.98
CA GLU A 4 17.88 7.52 18.64
C GLU A 4 18.60 6.75 17.53
N GLY A 5 19.85 6.34 17.75
CA GLY A 5 20.60 5.50 16.82
C GLY A 5 19.98 4.11 16.67
N LYS A 6 19.57 3.48 17.76
CA LYS A 6 18.94 2.16 17.76
C LYS A 6 17.56 2.19 17.09
N GLN A 7 16.77 3.23 17.33
CA GLN A 7 15.45 3.39 16.74
C GLN A 7 15.52 3.66 15.23
N ARG A 8 16.53 4.39 14.76
CA ARG A 8 16.79 4.59 13.32
C ARG A 8 17.24 3.31 12.62
N ASP A 9 17.99 2.46 13.28
CA ASP A 9 18.48 1.19 12.72
C ASP A 9 17.35 0.15 12.65
N GLU A 10 16.48 0.09 13.66
CA GLU A 10 15.28 -0.74 13.66
C GLU A 10 14.28 -0.30 12.59
N SER A 11 14.05 1.00 12.43
CA SER A 11 13.20 1.56 11.37
C SER A 11 13.75 1.28 9.97
N ARG A 12 15.06 1.36 9.77
CA ARG A 12 15.71 0.98 8.51
C ARG A 12 15.55 -0.52 8.20
N SER A 13 15.67 -1.36 9.20
CA SER A 13 15.48 -2.82 9.08
C SER A 13 14.03 -3.18 8.73
N VAL A 14 13.05 -2.48 9.32
CA VAL A 14 11.62 -2.65 9.00
C VAL A 14 11.34 -2.14 7.59
N LEU A 15 11.84 -0.96 7.22
CA LEU A 15 11.69 -0.39 5.89
C LEU A 15 12.24 -1.33 4.82
N SER A 16 13.46 -1.84 4.97
CA SER A 16 14.08 -2.77 4.00
C SER A 16 13.27 -4.06 3.83
N ARG A 17 12.77 -4.64 4.92
CA ARG A 17 11.94 -5.85 4.85
C ARG A 17 10.60 -5.61 4.16
N LEU A 18 9.93 -4.49 4.45
CA LEU A 18 8.60 -4.19 3.93
C LEU A 18 8.64 -3.65 2.51
N VAL A 19 9.66 -2.87 2.18
CA VAL A 19 9.68 -2.10 0.94
C VAL A 19 10.50 -2.80 -0.16
N GLY A 20 11.57 -3.49 0.19
CA GLY A 20 12.49 -4.08 -0.80
C GLY A 20 13.33 -3.00 -1.52
N GLU A 21 14.01 -3.39 -2.59
CA GLU A 21 14.90 -2.53 -3.38
C GLU A 21 14.39 -2.30 -4.80
N ALA A 22 14.81 -1.19 -5.43
CA ALA A 22 14.42 -0.87 -6.81
C ALA A 22 15.02 -1.87 -7.79
N GLY A 23 14.20 -2.31 -8.76
CA GLY A 23 14.64 -3.22 -9.80
C GLY A 23 14.82 -4.68 -9.36
N GLN A 24 14.62 -4.97 -8.07
CA GLN A 24 14.52 -6.34 -7.57
C GLN A 24 13.06 -6.82 -7.61
N ARG A 25 12.86 -8.11 -7.31
CA ARG A 25 11.53 -8.70 -7.20
C ARG A 25 10.66 -7.85 -6.26
N PRO A 26 9.53 -7.33 -6.73
CA PRO A 26 8.67 -6.48 -5.92
C PRO A 26 8.03 -7.28 -4.79
N ARG A 27 7.69 -6.61 -3.68
CA ARG A 27 6.89 -7.23 -2.62
C ARG A 27 5.45 -7.43 -3.09
N VAL A 28 4.94 -8.63 -2.88
CA VAL A 28 3.55 -8.99 -3.21
C VAL A 28 2.64 -8.63 -2.04
N VAL A 29 1.73 -7.70 -2.27
CA VAL A 29 0.72 -7.27 -1.30
C VAL A 29 -0.61 -7.96 -1.60
N LEU A 30 -1.12 -8.74 -0.64
CA LEU A 30 -2.42 -9.39 -0.72
C LEU A 30 -3.45 -8.56 0.05
N ALA A 31 -4.39 -7.94 -0.67
CA ALA A 31 -5.51 -7.22 -0.05
C ALA A 31 -6.58 -8.19 0.46
N VAL A 32 -6.98 -8.01 1.71
CA VAL A 32 -7.97 -8.85 2.42
C VAL A 32 -8.99 -7.98 3.15
N GLN A 33 -10.09 -8.63 3.55
CA GLN A 33 -11.19 -8.06 4.34
C GLN A 33 -11.26 -8.75 5.71
N ASP A 34 -12.42 -8.70 6.37
CA ASP A 34 -12.67 -9.23 7.70
C ASP A 34 -12.85 -10.76 7.78
N ASP A 35 -12.97 -11.48 6.67
CA ASP A 35 -12.99 -12.95 6.65
C ASP A 35 -11.58 -13.52 6.92
N VAL A 36 -11.23 -13.64 8.20
CA VAL A 36 -9.94 -14.16 8.67
C VAL A 36 -9.63 -15.56 8.12
N ARG A 37 -10.64 -16.45 8.03
CA ARG A 37 -10.42 -17.82 7.54
C ARG A 37 -10.02 -17.81 6.08
N ARG A 38 -10.71 -17.03 5.28
CA ARG A 38 -10.42 -16.87 3.85
C ARG A 38 -9.08 -16.17 3.62
N ALA A 39 -8.80 -15.11 4.37
CA ALA A 39 -7.53 -14.41 4.33
C ALA A 39 -6.36 -15.36 4.63
N ARG A 40 -6.43 -16.14 5.71
CA ARG A 40 -5.39 -17.11 6.09
C ARG A 40 -5.15 -18.19 5.02
N ARG A 41 -6.20 -18.68 4.35
CA ARG A 41 -6.05 -19.64 3.25
C ARG A 41 -5.37 -19.03 2.02
N ALA A 42 -5.54 -17.73 1.80
CA ALA A 42 -4.95 -17.02 0.68
C ALA A 42 -3.49 -16.58 0.96
N ILE A 43 -3.11 -16.41 2.23
CA ILE A 43 -1.73 -16.11 2.64
C ILE A 43 -0.88 -17.38 2.44
N ARG A 44 0.00 -17.35 1.44
CA ARG A 44 0.87 -18.47 1.05
C ARG A 44 2.30 -17.98 0.80
N PRO A 45 3.29 -18.86 0.61
CA PRO A 45 4.62 -18.46 0.15
C PRO A 45 4.54 -17.55 -1.08
N GLY A 46 5.37 -16.52 -1.11
CA GLY A 46 5.36 -15.47 -2.14
C GLY A 46 4.47 -14.26 -1.84
N VAL A 47 3.59 -14.30 -0.82
CA VAL A 47 2.94 -13.10 -0.26
C VAL A 47 3.89 -12.48 0.77
N ASP A 48 4.25 -11.21 0.58
CA ASP A 48 5.19 -10.50 1.46
C ASP A 48 4.47 -9.62 2.49
N LEU A 49 3.36 -8.97 2.10
CA LEU A 49 2.52 -8.11 2.95
C LEU A 49 1.05 -8.47 2.82
N VAL A 50 0.30 -8.20 3.88
CA VAL A 50 -1.17 -8.31 3.86
C VAL A 50 -1.78 -6.94 4.11
N GLU A 51 -2.53 -6.40 3.15
CA GLU A 51 -3.27 -5.16 3.31
C GLU A 51 -4.66 -5.45 3.89
N LEU A 52 -4.96 -4.89 5.07
CA LEU A 52 -6.30 -4.90 5.65
C LEU A 52 -7.12 -3.75 5.07
N ARG A 53 -8.09 -4.04 4.21
CA ARG A 53 -9.04 -3.08 3.66
C ARG A 53 -10.19 -2.89 4.64
N ILE A 54 -9.93 -2.11 5.68
CA ILE A 54 -10.86 -1.88 6.81
C ILE A 54 -12.16 -1.22 6.33
N ASP A 55 -12.06 -0.34 5.34
CA ASP A 55 -13.23 0.25 4.67
C ASP A 55 -14.16 -0.76 3.99
N GLN A 56 -13.70 -1.98 3.76
CA GLN A 56 -14.45 -3.09 3.16
C GLN A 56 -14.93 -4.13 4.19
N PHE A 57 -14.74 -3.90 5.48
CA PHE A 57 -15.29 -4.77 6.51
C PHE A 57 -16.82 -4.69 6.52
N ALA A 58 -17.48 -5.78 6.83
CA ALA A 58 -18.95 -5.81 6.91
C ALA A 58 -19.48 -4.81 7.96
N ARG A 59 -18.76 -4.65 9.06
CA ARG A 59 -18.97 -3.63 10.10
C ARG A 59 -17.62 -3.11 10.56
N PRO A 60 -17.16 -1.97 10.04
CA PRO A 60 -15.89 -1.39 10.44
C PRO A 60 -16.02 -0.67 11.79
N ASP A 61 -15.77 -1.37 12.87
CA ASP A 61 -15.66 -0.84 14.22
C ASP A 61 -14.31 -1.20 14.84
N THR A 62 -13.92 -0.49 15.89
CA THR A 62 -12.60 -0.62 16.52
C THR A 62 -12.32 -2.02 17.07
N GLY A 63 -13.31 -2.64 17.72
CA GLY A 63 -13.18 -4.00 18.30
C GLY A 63 -13.02 -5.07 17.22
N GLY A 64 -13.77 -4.97 16.13
CA GLY A 64 -13.66 -5.83 14.96
C GLY A 64 -12.32 -5.70 14.29
N VAL A 65 -11.85 -4.47 14.07
CA VAL A 65 -10.55 -4.17 13.47
C VAL A 65 -9.41 -4.74 14.31
N GLU A 66 -9.39 -4.50 15.60
CA GLU A 66 -8.37 -5.06 16.51
C GLU A 66 -8.37 -6.59 16.47
N THR A 67 -9.54 -7.20 16.52
CA THR A 67 -9.69 -8.67 16.49
C THR A 67 -9.15 -9.27 15.21
N VAL A 68 -9.49 -8.71 14.03
CA VAL A 68 -9.04 -9.18 12.73
C VAL A 68 -7.53 -8.94 12.57
N ALA A 69 -7.04 -7.74 12.91
CA ALA A 69 -5.62 -7.39 12.80
C ALA A 69 -4.76 -8.31 13.67
N ARG A 70 -5.12 -8.51 14.95
CA ARG A 70 -4.45 -9.43 15.86
C ARG A 70 -4.47 -10.87 15.36
N ALA A 71 -5.59 -11.32 14.80
CA ALA A 71 -5.70 -12.67 14.24
C ALA A 71 -4.81 -12.87 13.03
N LEU A 72 -4.71 -11.89 12.12
CA LEU A 72 -3.90 -11.98 10.90
C LEU A 72 -2.41 -11.71 11.17
N ALA A 73 -2.04 -10.94 12.18
CA ALA A 73 -0.65 -10.77 12.60
C ALA A 73 0.02 -12.12 12.95
N ARG A 74 -0.76 -13.09 13.44
CA ARG A 74 -0.28 -14.48 13.70
C ARG A 74 0.12 -15.26 12.43
N SER A 75 -0.15 -14.73 11.25
CA SER A 75 0.32 -15.34 9.99
C SER A 75 1.82 -15.18 9.76
N GLY A 76 2.49 -14.35 10.58
CA GLY A 76 3.90 -13.99 10.40
C GLY A 76 4.17 -13.04 9.23
N ARG A 77 3.13 -12.59 8.52
CA ARG A 77 3.26 -11.57 7.47
C ARG A 77 2.98 -10.19 8.05
N PRO A 78 3.80 -9.17 7.71
CA PRO A 78 3.53 -7.80 8.11
C PRO A 78 2.19 -7.33 7.55
N LEU A 79 1.47 -6.54 8.34
CA LEU A 79 0.16 -6.00 7.96
C LEU A 79 0.27 -4.52 7.60
N LEU A 80 -0.52 -4.08 6.62
CA LEU A 80 -0.75 -2.70 6.24
C LEU A 80 -2.22 -2.37 6.51
N ALA A 81 -2.51 -1.39 7.39
CA ALA A 81 -3.89 -0.96 7.64
C ALA A 81 -4.30 0.15 6.67
N THR A 82 -5.39 -0.09 5.94
CA THR A 82 -5.97 0.86 5.00
C THR A 82 -7.43 1.11 5.33
N VAL A 83 -7.78 2.37 5.61
CA VAL A 83 -9.17 2.86 5.72
C VAL A 83 -9.44 3.82 4.56
N ARG A 84 -9.70 3.26 3.38
CA ARG A 84 -9.83 4.04 2.14
C ARG A 84 -11.06 4.94 2.18
N SER A 85 -10.89 6.24 1.84
CA SER A 85 -12.02 7.18 1.72
C SER A 85 -12.89 6.83 0.52
N ALA A 86 -14.20 7.08 0.63
CA ALA A 86 -15.14 6.89 -0.48
C ALA A 86 -14.73 7.72 -1.71
N ALA A 87 -14.11 8.90 -1.52
CA ALA A 87 -13.62 9.75 -2.60
C ALA A 87 -12.47 9.12 -3.42
N GLU A 88 -11.79 8.10 -2.89
CA GLU A 88 -10.73 7.34 -3.56
C GLU A 88 -11.07 5.84 -3.67
N GLY A 89 -12.35 5.51 -3.77
CA GLY A 89 -12.83 4.15 -4.03
C GLY A 89 -12.95 3.27 -2.78
N GLY A 90 -13.12 3.88 -1.60
CA GLY A 90 -13.53 3.16 -0.39
C GLY A 90 -14.96 2.63 -0.51
N ALA A 91 -15.23 1.47 0.07
CA ALA A 91 -16.51 0.80 -0.02
C ALA A 91 -17.60 1.44 0.87
N THR A 92 -17.19 2.03 1.99
CA THR A 92 -18.09 2.62 2.99
C THR A 92 -17.71 4.07 3.22
N PHE A 93 -18.71 4.94 3.34
CA PHE A 93 -18.49 6.30 3.78
C PHE A 93 -18.20 6.30 5.31
N LEU A 94 -17.03 6.78 5.66
CA LEU A 94 -16.56 6.96 7.03
C LEU A 94 -16.04 8.39 7.17
N ASP A 95 -16.44 9.08 8.22
CA ASP A 95 -15.90 10.39 8.53
C ASP A 95 -14.45 10.33 9.04
N ASP A 96 -13.77 11.45 9.06
CA ASP A 96 -12.35 11.48 9.42
C ASP A 96 -12.09 11.02 10.88
N PRO A 97 -12.90 11.38 11.91
CA PRO A 97 -12.74 10.84 13.27
C PRO A 97 -12.89 9.32 13.35
N THR A 98 -13.92 8.77 12.71
CA THR A 98 -14.11 7.30 12.64
C THR A 98 -12.92 6.63 11.97
N ARG A 99 -12.43 7.17 10.86
CA ARG A 99 -11.25 6.62 10.16
C ARG A 99 -10.01 6.63 11.05
N ALA A 100 -9.78 7.71 11.80
CA ALA A 100 -8.68 7.81 12.75
C ALA A 100 -8.74 6.69 13.80
N SER A 101 -9.88 6.53 14.47
CA SER A 101 -10.09 5.50 15.49
C SER A 101 -9.88 4.07 14.96
N LEU A 102 -10.23 3.80 13.69
CA LEU A 102 -10.02 2.49 13.07
C LEU A 102 -8.53 2.21 12.81
N TRP A 103 -7.74 3.22 12.37
CA TRP A 103 -6.28 3.06 12.27
C TRP A 103 -5.63 2.89 13.63
N GLU A 104 -6.03 3.68 14.65
CA GLU A 104 -5.55 3.57 16.03
C GLU A 104 -5.77 2.17 16.60
N ALA A 105 -6.96 1.59 16.38
CA ALA A 105 -7.26 0.22 16.79
C ALA A 105 -6.38 -0.84 16.08
N ALA A 106 -5.96 -0.57 14.84
CA ALA A 106 -5.09 -1.46 14.08
C ALA A 106 -3.60 -1.32 14.45
N LEU A 107 -3.16 -0.11 14.86
CA LEU A 107 -1.73 0.24 15.08
C LEU A 107 -0.92 -0.79 15.89
N PRO A 108 -1.42 -1.39 16.99
CA PRO A 108 -0.66 -2.38 17.76
C PRO A 108 -0.27 -3.63 16.97
N HIS A 109 -0.98 -3.91 15.89
CA HIS A 109 -0.88 -5.18 15.16
C HIS A 109 -0.33 -5.04 13.74
N VAL A 110 -0.11 -3.81 13.25
CA VAL A 110 0.32 -3.57 11.86
C VAL A 110 1.74 -3.03 11.78
N ALA A 111 2.36 -3.19 10.63
CA ALA A 111 3.69 -2.66 10.34
C ALA A 111 3.65 -1.31 9.60
N ALA A 112 2.51 -0.99 9.00
CA ALA A 112 2.32 0.26 8.25
C ALA A 112 0.84 0.68 8.23
N ILE A 113 0.62 1.97 7.96
CA ILE A 113 -0.70 2.55 7.67
C ILE A 113 -0.69 3.18 6.27
N ASP A 114 -1.81 3.12 5.55
CA ASP A 114 -2.02 3.78 4.25
C ASP A 114 -3.08 4.87 4.40
N VAL A 115 -2.68 6.12 4.14
CA VAL A 115 -3.54 7.30 4.22
C VAL A 115 -3.44 8.08 2.92
N GLU A 116 -4.55 8.67 2.43
CA GLU A 116 -4.53 9.42 1.18
C GLU A 116 -3.81 10.76 1.34
N ILE A 117 -3.01 11.14 0.35
CA ILE A 117 -2.28 12.42 0.27
C ILE A 117 -3.22 13.62 0.45
N ARG A 118 -4.46 13.54 -0.05
CA ARG A 118 -5.43 14.63 -0.02
C ARG A 118 -5.91 14.98 1.38
N CYS A 119 -5.98 14.02 2.29
CA CYS A 119 -6.44 14.22 3.67
C CYS A 119 -5.31 14.07 4.71
N ALA A 120 -4.08 13.86 4.28
CA ALA A 120 -2.94 13.62 5.17
C ALA A 120 -2.78 14.70 6.26
N ALA A 121 -3.09 15.97 5.94
CA ALA A 121 -3.01 17.05 6.91
C ALA A 121 -3.95 16.89 8.13
N LYS A 122 -5.01 16.10 8.00
CA LYS A 122 -5.97 15.86 9.07
C LYS A 122 -5.55 14.76 10.05
N PHE A 123 -4.53 13.99 9.69
CA PHE A 123 -4.07 12.79 10.42
C PHE A 123 -2.64 12.91 10.93
N GLU A 124 -2.17 14.14 11.18
CA GLU A 124 -0.79 14.37 11.63
C GLU A 124 -0.48 13.68 12.97
N GLN A 125 -1.44 13.68 13.92
CA GLN A 125 -1.29 12.99 15.19
C GLN A 125 -1.15 11.47 14.97
N LEU A 126 -1.98 10.88 14.12
CA LEU A 126 -1.88 9.46 13.75
C LEU A 126 -0.49 9.13 13.15
N PHE A 127 0.08 10.02 12.33
CA PHE A 127 1.42 9.81 11.78
C PHE A 127 2.50 9.85 12.86
N GLN A 128 2.38 10.74 13.84
CA GLN A 128 3.31 10.80 14.98
C GLN A 128 3.24 9.51 15.81
N GLU A 129 2.04 9.03 16.11
CA GLU A 129 1.82 7.77 16.84
C GLU A 129 2.36 6.56 16.09
N ALA A 130 2.09 6.47 14.77
CA ALA A 130 2.60 5.42 13.92
C ALA A 130 4.13 5.40 13.92
N ARG A 131 4.78 6.53 13.68
CA ARG A 131 6.24 6.64 13.68
C ARG A 131 6.83 6.41 15.06
N GLY A 132 6.22 6.96 16.12
CA GLY A 132 6.64 6.77 17.52
C GLY A 132 6.62 5.30 17.94
N SER A 133 5.76 4.48 17.33
CA SER A 133 5.68 3.03 17.52
C SER A 133 6.42 2.22 16.44
N GLY A 134 7.24 2.85 15.60
CA GLY A 134 8.05 2.19 14.57
C GLY A 134 7.26 1.68 13.37
N ARG A 135 6.08 2.24 13.09
CA ARG A 135 5.25 1.90 11.93
C ARG A 135 5.54 2.82 10.76
N LEU A 136 5.46 2.30 9.54
CA LEU A 136 5.63 3.09 8.32
C LEU A 136 4.34 3.83 7.95
N VAL A 137 4.51 5.01 7.37
CA VAL A 137 3.43 5.83 6.82
C VAL A 137 3.50 5.78 5.30
N VAL A 138 2.51 5.13 4.69
CA VAL A 138 2.29 5.13 3.23
C VAL A 138 1.33 6.26 2.91
N LEU A 139 1.75 7.22 2.07
CA LEU A 139 0.85 8.23 1.55
C LEU A 139 0.45 7.90 0.11
N SER A 140 -0.86 7.75 -0.10
CA SER A 140 -1.40 7.20 -1.33
C SER A 140 -2.33 8.17 -2.08
N TYR A 141 -2.46 7.94 -3.39
CA TYR A 141 -3.42 8.60 -4.26
C TYR A 141 -4.04 7.57 -5.21
N HIS A 142 -5.37 7.58 -5.31
CA HIS A 142 -6.12 6.72 -6.21
C HIS A 142 -7.01 7.55 -7.13
N ASN A 143 -6.95 7.28 -8.44
CA ASN A 143 -7.83 7.91 -9.41
C ASN A 143 -8.37 6.85 -10.38
N PHE A 144 -9.65 6.55 -10.29
CA PHE A 144 -10.33 5.52 -11.09
C PHE A 144 -10.78 6.01 -12.47
N GLN A 145 -10.59 7.29 -12.79
CA GLN A 145 -11.05 7.90 -14.03
C GLN A 145 -9.93 8.16 -15.02
N ARG A 146 -8.76 8.59 -14.52
CA ARG A 146 -7.62 9.00 -15.37
C ARG A 146 -6.27 8.83 -14.69
N THR A 147 -5.22 8.84 -15.48
CA THR A 147 -3.84 9.06 -15.03
C THR A 147 -3.54 10.57 -15.09
N PRO A 148 -3.12 11.21 -13.99
CA PRO A 148 -2.70 12.61 -13.98
C PRO A 148 -1.55 12.89 -14.95
N THR A 149 -1.35 14.15 -15.33
CA THR A 149 -0.16 14.58 -16.10
C THR A 149 1.10 14.37 -15.28
N PHE A 150 2.27 14.34 -15.95
CA PHE A 150 3.55 14.16 -15.24
C PHE A 150 3.77 15.25 -14.16
N PRO A 151 3.57 16.56 -14.42
CA PRO A 151 3.67 17.58 -13.38
C PRO A 151 2.70 17.39 -12.21
N GLN A 152 1.49 16.84 -12.46
CA GLN A 152 0.54 16.54 -11.38
C GLN A 152 1.01 15.35 -10.53
N LEU A 153 1.65 14.33 -11.12
CA LEU A 153 2.26 13.23 -10.38
C LEU A 153 3.43 13.72 -9.51
N GLU A 154 4.26 14.61 -10.06
CA GLU A 154 5.35 15.28 -9.33
C GLU A 154 4.83 16.06 -8.11
N GLU A 155 3.76 16.83 -8.29
CA GLU A 155 3.15 17.59 -7.19
C GLU A 155 2.59 16.66 -6.09
N LEU A 156 1.95 15.56 -6.46
CA LEU A 156 1.48 14.55 -5.50
C LEU A 156 2.66 13.95 -4.72
N PHE A 157 3.74 13.60 -5.41
CA PHE A 157 4.96 13.08 -4.79
C PHE A 157 5.58 14.10 -3.83
N ARG A 158 5.76 15.35 -4.27
CA ARG A 158 6.31 16.42 -3.44
C ARG A 158 5.47 16.65 -2.17
N ARG A 159 4.14 16.67 -2.30
CA ARG A 159 3.22 16.80 -1.16
C ARG A 159 3.33 15.64 -0.17
N ALA A 160 3.41 14.41 -0.68
CA ALA A 160 3.58 13.23 0.16
C ALA A 160 4.93 13.28 0.90
N ARG A 161 6.02 13.64 0.19
CA ARG A 161 7.35 13.79 0.77
C ARG A 161 7.39 14.86 1.85
N ALA A 162 6.80 16.02 1.61
CA ALA A 162 6.72 17.12 2.57
C ALA A 162 5.98 16.74 3.87
N ARG A 163 5.10 15.71 3.82
CA ARG A 163 4.40 15.12 4.97
C ARG A 163 5.16 13.92 5.59
N GLY A 164 6.39 13.66 5.14
CA GLY A 164 7.23 12.62 5.69
C GLY A 164 6.79 11.20 5.32
N ALA A 165 6.21 10.99 4.14
CA ALA A 165 5.90 9.65 3.66
C ALA A 165 7.15 8.76 3.66
N ASP A 166 7.03 7.54 4.20
CA ASP A 166 8.05 6.49 4.04
C ASP A 166 7.91 5.80 2.68
N VAL A 167 6.67 5.71 2.18
CA VAL A 167 6.33 5.16 0.86
C VAL A 167 5.30 6.06 0.19
N VAL A 168 5.49 6.39 -1.09
CA VAL A 168 4.48 7.10 -1.90
C VAL A 168 3.82 6.12 -2.87
N LYS A 169 2.49 5.97 -2.77
CA LYS A 169 1.72 5.02 -3.59
C LYS A 169 0.76 5.77 -4.53
N LEU A 170 0.89 5.51 -5.84
CA LEU A 170 0.04 6.11 -6.87
C LEU A 170 -0.64 5.01 -7.69
N ALA A 171 -1.96 4.93 -7.62
CA ALA A 171 -2.79 4.00 -8.38
C ALA A 171 -3.75 4.79 -9.28
N THR A 172 -3.61 4.69 -10.59
CA THR A 172 -4.36 5.53 -11.52
C THR A 172 -4.94 4.74 -12.70
N HIS A 173 -6.06 5.18 -13.25
CA HIS A 173 -6.68 4.50 -14.37
C HIS A 173 -5.91 4.73 -15.66
N ALA A 174 -5.53 3.66 -16.36
CA ALA A 174 -4.83 3.71 -17.64
C ALA A 174 -5.71 3.09 -18.75
N ALA A 175 -6.34 3.96 -19.52
CA ALA A 175 -7.12 3.56 -20.70
C ALA A 175 -6.26 3.44 -21.98
N LYS A 176 -5.06 4.04 -22.00
CA LYS A 176 -4.16 4.12 -23.16
C LYS A 176 -2.72 3.83 -22.75
N ALA A 177 -1.91 3.42 -23.72
CA ALA A 177 -0.47 3.15 -23.49
C ALA A 177 0.30 4.35 -22.94
N GLU A 178 -0.05 5.58 -23.37
CA GLU A 178 0.61 6.80 -22.89
C GLU A 178 0.42 7.00 -21.38
N HIS A 179 -0.69 6.50 -20.79
CA HIS A 179 -0.93 6.55 -19.36
C HIS A 179 0.04 5.64 -18.60
N VAL A 180 0.27 4.43 -19.12
CA VAL A 180 1.27 3.49 -18.56
C VAL A 180 2.67 4.06 -18.72
N TRP A 181 2.99 4.63 -19.88
CA TRP A 181 4.28 5.27 -20.15
C TRP A 181 4.56 6.41 -19.16
N ARG A 182 3.58 7.26 -18.90
CA ARG A 182 3.71 8.35 -17.92
C ARG A 182 3.99 7.84 -16.51
N LEU A 183 3.32 6.76 -16.08
CA LEU A 183 3.63 6.11 -14.81
C LEU A 183 5.03 5.50 -14.83
N ALA A 184 5.46 4.92 -15.94
CA ALA A 184 6.79 4.36 -16.12
C ALA A 184 7.88 5.45 -15.98
N GLN A 185 7.73 6.58 -16.67
CA GLN A 185 8.63 7.73 -16.54
C GLN A 185 8.71 8.24 -15.09
N PHE A 186 7.55 8.39 -14.41
CA PHE A 186 7.50 8.82 -13.03
C PHE A 186 8.19 7.80 -12.10
N THR A 187 7.90 6.51 -12.26
CA THR A 187 8.51 5.45 -11.46
C THR A 187 10.02 5.45 -11.59
N TRP A 188 10.53 5.54 -12.82
CA TRP A 188 11.96 5.60 -13.08
C TRP A 188 12.63 6.84 -12.50
N ALA A 189 12.00 8.02 -12.63
CA ALA A 189 12.52 9.27 -12.08
C ALA A 189 12.66 9.20 -10.54
N HIS A 190 11.74 8.54 -9.86
CA HIS A 190 11.71 8.46 -8.39
C HIS A 190 12.15 7.10 -7.82
N ARG A 191 12.77 6.22 -8.61
CA ARG A 191 13.15 4.86 -8.18
C ARG A 191 14.08 4.79 -6.96
N GLN A 192 14.81 5.85 -6.67
CA GLN A 192 15.66 5.93 -5.46
C GLN A 192 14.87 6.14 -4.17
N PHE A 193 13.64 6.60 -4.26
CA PHE A 193 12.70 6.68 -3.15
C PHE A 193 11.72 5.49 -3.20
N PRO A 194 11.22 4.99 -2.03
CA PRO A 194 10.17 3.98 -2.02
C PRO A 194 8.87 4.45 -2.69
N VAL A 195 8.74 4.20 -3.99
CA VAL A 195 7.51 4.46 -4.74
C VAL A 195 6.79 3.14 -5.05
N VAL A 196 5.47 3.21 -5.03
CA VAL A 196 4.57 2.13 -5.45
C VAL A 196 3.64 2.72 -6.50
N THR A 197 3.81 2.31 -7.73
CA THR A 197 3.01 2.80 -8.86
C THR A 197 2.29 1.65 -9.53
N MET A 198 1.03 1.87 -9.90
CA MET A 198 0.26 0.89 -10.64
C MET A 198 -0.81 1.54 -11.52
N ALA A 199 -1.07 0.93 -12.67
CA ALA A 199 -2.24 1.24 -13.46
C ALA A 199 -3.44 0.39 -12.99
N MET A 200 -4.61 0.98 -13.04
CA MET A 200 -5.91 0.31 -12.92
C MET A 200 -6.59 0.24 -14.30
N GLY A 201 -7.63 -0.56 -14.42
CA GLY A 201 -8.34 -0.77 -15.69
C GLY A 201 -7.63 -1.75 -16.63
N PRO A 202 -7.90 -1.70 -17.95
CA PRO A 202 -7.49 -2.74 -18.89
C PRO A 202 -5.99 -2.95 -19.01
N LEU A 203 -5.19 -1.90 -18.80
CA LEU A 203 -3.71 -1.97 -18.82
C LEU A 203 -3.11 -2.24 -17.43
N GLY A 204 -3.95 -2.49 -16.43
CA GLY A 204 -3.54 -2.85 -15.08
C GLY A 204 -2.57 -4.03 -15.02
N PRO A 205 -2.85 -5.19 -15.67
CA PRO A 205 -1.97 -6.35 -15.62
C PRO A 205 -0.56 -6.06 -16.13
N LEU A 206 -0.42 -5.34 -17.25
CA LEU A 206 0.89 -4.95 -17.80
C LEU A 206 1.70 -4.13 -16.78
N SER A 207 1.06 -3.20 -16.10
CA SER A 207 1.75 -2.33 -15.15
C SER A 207 2.35 -3.07 -13.96
N ARG A 208 1.78 -4.23 -13.60
CA ARG A 208 2.25 -5.05 -12.46
C ARG A 208 3.54 -5.80 -12.74
N LEU A 209 3.93 -5.87 -13.99
CA LEU A 209 5.22 -6.44 -14.41
C LEU A 209 6.20 -5.33 -14.82
N LEU A 210 5.74 -4.37 -15.62
CA LEU A 210 6.60 -3.30 -16.14
C LEU A 210 7.08 -2.33 -15.04
N LEU A 211 6.18 -1.82 -14.19
CA LEU A 211 6.55 -0.79 -13.23
C LEU A 211 7.51 -1.26 -12.12
N PRO A 212 7.44 -2.51 -11.63
CA PRO A 212 8.47 -3.06 -10.75
C PRO A 212 9.87 -3.12 -11.39
N LEU A 213 9.99 -3.49 -12.65
CA LEU A 213 11.28 -3.45 -13.39
C LEU A 213 11.88 -2.04 -13.41
N LEU A 214 11.03 -1.02 -13.33
CA LEU A 214 11.43 0.40 -13.31
C LEU A 214 11.59 0.96 -11.88
N GLY A 215 11.33 0.16 -10.83
CA GLY A 215 11.57 0.53 -9.46
C GLY A 215 10.34 0.68 -8.55
N SER A 216 9.12 0.33 -9.02
CA SER A 216 7.95 0.23 -8.15
C SER A 216 8.15 -0.92 -7.15
N ARG A 217 7.99 -0.63 -5.84
CA ARG A 217 8.38 -1.55 -4.78
C ARG A 217 7.37 -2.67 -4.53
N TRP A 218 6.09 -2.41 -4.77
CA TRP A 218 5.01 -3.35 -4.46
C TRP A 218 4.15 -3.64 -5.67
N VAL A 219 3.64 -4.87 -5.72
CA VAL A 219 2.56 -5.28 -6.61
C VAL A 219 1.37 -5.77 -5.80
N TYR A 220 0.18 -5.44 -6.25
CA TYR A 220 -1.05 -5.71 -5.55
C TYR A 220 -1.89 -6.78 -6.24
N THR A 221 -2.39 -7.70 -5.42
CA THR A 221 -3.47 -8.63 -5.75
C THR A 221 -4.47 -8.67 -4.59
N SER A 222 -5.56 -9.37 -4.76
CA SER A 222 -6.55 -9.56 -3.71
C SER A 222 -7.09 -10.98 -3.72
N VAL A 223 -7.79 -11.35 -2.64
CA VAL A 223 -8.44 -12.67 -2.52
C VAL A 223 -9.51 -12.89 -3.60
N ARG A 224 -10.12 -11.79 -4.07
CA ARG A 224 -11.01 -11.74 -5.25
C ARG A 224 -10.49 -10.65 -6.17
N PRO A 225 -9.64 -10.98 -7.15
CA PRO A 225 -9.05 -9.97 -8.03
C PRO A 225 -10.13 -9.17 -8.76
N ALA A 226 -10.05 -7.85 -8.64
CA ALA A 226 -10.89 -6.93 -9.40
C ALA A 226 -10.39 -6.83 -10.84
N HIS A 227 -11.21 -6.23 -11.72
CA HIS A 227 -10.80 -5.96 -13.09
C HIS A 227 -9.48 -5.17 -13.14
N GLY A 228 -8.52 -5.66 -13.92
CA GLY A 228 -7.18 -5.07 -14.00
C GLY A 228 -6.19 -5.55 -12.92
N GLN A 229 -6.58 -6.49 -12.06
CA GLN A 229 -5.65 -7.21 -11.18
C GLN A 229 -5.28 -8.58 -11.78
N ILE A 230 -4.11 -9.10 -11.40
CA ILE A 230 -3.67 -10.47 -11.72
C ILE A 230 -3.97 -11.35 -10.50
N ALA A 231 -4.56 -12.52 -10.71
CA ALA A 231 -4.77 -13.49 -9.63
C ALA A 231 -3.44 -13.95 -9.03
N LEU A 232 -3.39 -14.16 -7.71
CA LEU A 232 -2.16 -14.43 -6.97
C LEU A 232 -1.30 -15.56 -7.59
N PRO A 233 -1.85 -16.75 -7.97
CA PRO A 233 -1.01 -17.82 -8.54
C PRO A 233 -0.31 -17.40 -9.83
N ARG A 234 -1.02 -16.70 -10.71
CA ARG A 234 -0.47 -16.18 -11.97
C ARG A 234 0.55 -15.08 -11.73
N LEU A 235 0.25 -14.14 -10.81
CA LEU A 235 1.16 -13.07 -10.45
C LEU A 235 2.50 -13.64 -9.94
N LEU A 236 2.46 -14.64 -9.07
CA LEU A 236 3.68 -15.26 -8.56
C LEU A 236 4.49 -15.91 -9.67
N ALA A 237 3.84 -16.67 -10.56
CA ALA A 237 4.53 -17.31 -11.70
C ALA A 237 5.16 -16.29 -12.65
N ASP A 238 4.45 -15.19 -12.94
CA ASP A 238 4.98 -14.12 -13.78
C ASP A 238 6.18 -13.43 -13.09
N LEU A 239 6.11 -13.16 -11.78
CA LEU A 239 7.22 -12.58 -11.03
C LEU A 239 8.45 -13.52 -10.95
N ASP A 240 8.24 -14.81 -10.77
CA ASP A 240 9.33 -15.79 -10.76
C ASP A 240 10.02 -15.89 -12.12
N PHE A 241 9.29 -15.62 -13.22
CA PHE A 241 9.84 -15.59 -14.58
C PHE A 241 10.65 -14.31 -14.86
N TYR A 242 10.14 -13.13 -14.46
CA TYR A 242 10.77 -11.84 -14.77
C TYR A 242 11.80 -11.38 -13.73
N PHE A 243 11.80 -11.95 -12.53
CA PHE A 243 12.72 -11.65 -11.42
C PHE A 243 13.29 -12.98 -10.86
N PRO A 244 14.12 -13.68 -11.64
CA PRO A 244 14.70 -14.97 -11.27
C PRO A 244 15.62 -14.89 -10.04
#